data_d119ed9efa0c0d90701e7e310a8ea296
#
_entry.id   d119ed9efa0c0d90701e7e310a8ea296
#
_cell.length_a   1.000
_cell.length_b   1.000
_cell.length_c   1.000
_cell.angle_alpha   90.00
_cell.angle_beta   90.00
_cell.angle_gamma   90.00
#
_symmetry.space_group_name_H-M   'P 1'
#
loop_
_entity.id
_entity.type
_entity.pdbx_description
1 polymer ?
#
loop_
_entity_poly.entity_id
_entity_poly.type
_entity_poly.pdbx_seq_one_letter_code
_entity_poly.pdbx_strand_id
1 'polypeptide(L)'
;HRIGSLETAGPVYFRNQPVGCTATIVTQMYDEQGVEIRPQIAGLMLAAILSDTLMFRSPTCTPLDEKTARRLATIAGVDVEEFASEMFEAGEKLDGKTPEEVFLQDFKVFMCGDLRFGVAQGSYMTHKHLQAAQNLLLP
;
A
#
# COMPACT_ATOMS: atom_id res chain seq x y z
N HIS A 1 -10.14 5.69 3.63
CA HIS A 1 -10.03 5.14 4.97
C HIS A 1 -11.38 5.18 5.69
N ARG A 2 -11.69 4.15 6.46
CA ARG A 2 -12.87 4.13 7.32
C ARG A 2 -12.50 4.65 8.70
N ILE A 3 -13.28 5.58 9.22
CA ILE A 3 -13.23 5.94 10.63
C ILE A 3 -14.14 4.96 11.35
N GLY A 4 -13.55 4.07 12.16
CA GLY A 4 -14.30 3.24 13.10
C GLY A 4 -14.68 4.01 14.35
N SER A 5 -14.72 3.35 15.48
CA SER A 5 -14.81 4.02 16.79
C SER A 5 -13.46 4.65 17.09
N LEU A 6 -13.41 5.98 17.21
CA LEU A 6 -12.22 6.71 17.64
C LEU A 6 -12.52 7.27 19.04
N GLU A 7 -11.84 6.73 20.06
CA GLU A 7 -11.88 7.23 21.43
C GLU A 7 -10.52 7.81 21.78
N THR A 8 -10.50 8.99 22.36
CA THR A 8 -9.26 9.67 22.78
C THR A 8 -9.38 10.15 24.20
N ALA A 9 -8.30 10.10 24.96
CA ALA A 9 -8.25 10.58 26.35
C ALA A 9 -8.30 12.10 26.50
N GLY A 10 -8.19 12.86 25.40
CA GLY A 10 -8.19 14.31 25.36
C GLY A 10 -8.29 14.86 23.94
N PRO A 11 -8.20 16.18 23.77
CA PRO A 11 -8.22 16.81 22.45
C PRO A 11 -7.11 16.26 21.56
N VAL A 12 -7.44 15.96 20.29
CA VAL A 12 -6.50 15.43 19.31
C VAL A 12 -6.71 16.12 17.96
N TYR A 13 -5.61 16.40 17.26
CA TYR A 13 -5.69 16.77 15.86
C TYR A 13 -5.91 15.49 15.04
N PHE A 14 -7.02 15.45 14.29
CA PHE A 14 -7.37 14.33 13.43
C PHE A 14 -7.68 14.81 12.02
N ARG A 15 -7.00 14.22 11.03
CA ARG A 15 -7.23 14.53 9.61
C ARG A 15 -7.49 13.23 8.83
N ASN A 16 -8.65 13.17 8.20
CA ASN A 16 -9.03 12.06 7.33
C ASN A 16 -9.66 12.61 6.04
N GLN A 17 -9.35 11.98 4.93
CA GLN A 17 -9.85 12.34 3.61
C GLN A 17 -10.17 11.06 2.83
N PRO A 18 -11.15 11.10 1.90
CA PRO A 18 -11.51 9.96 1.06
C PRO A 18 -10.50 9.79 -0.10
N VAL A 19 -9.26 9.44 0.24
CA VAL A 19 -8.15 9.17 -0.69
C VAL A 19 -7.64 7.76 -0.53
N GLY A 20 -6.92 7.24 -1.51
CA GLY A 20 -6.40 5.89 -1.51
C GLY A 20 -5.25 5.67 -0.52
N CYS A 21 -4.42 6.70 -0.29
CA CYS A 21 -3.24 6.60 0.56
C CYS A 21 -3.10 7.77 1.52
N THR A 22 -2.69 7.48 2.75
CA THR A 22 -2.38 8.52 3.75
C THR A 22 -1.21 9.43 3.31
N ALA A 23 -0.26 8.94 2.51
CA ALA A 23 0.84 9.77 2.00
C ALA A 23 0.35 10.91 1.11
N THR A 24 -0.81 10.77 0.44
CA THR A 24 -1.48 11.86 -0.28
C THR A 24 -1.87 13.00 0.68
N ILE A 25 -2.40 12.66 1.85
CA ILE A 25 -2.75 13.65 2.90
C ILE A 25 -1.48 14.30 3.46
N VAL A 26 -0.45 13.50 3.74
CA VAL A 26 0.84 14.01 4.25
C VAL A 26 1.48 14.98 3.25
N THR A 27 1.43 14.69 1.94
CA THR A 27 1.93 15.59 0.91
C THR A 27 1.21 16.94 0.94
N GLN A 28 -0.11 16.95 1.11
CA GLN A 28 -0.88 18.20 1.28
C GLN A 28 -0.45 18.98 2.53
N MET A 29 -0.15 18.25 3.63
CA MET A 29 0.32 18.91 4.86
C MET A 29 1.67 19.58 4.66
N TYR A 30 2.59 19.00 3.88
CA TYR A 30 3.84 19.66 3.50
C TYR A 30 3.57 20.96 2.76
N ASP A 31 2.65 20.95 1.79
CA ASP A 31 2.28 22.13 1.01
C ASP A 31 1.66 23.22 1.89
N GLU A 32 0.73 22.86 2.77
CA GLU A 32 0.05 23.76 3.69
C GLU A 32 1.00 24.45 4.68
N GLN A 33 2.03 23.74 5.10
CA GLN A 33 3.05 24.29 6.01
C GLN A 33 4.20 24.98 5.29
N GLY A 34 4.21 25.00 3.95
CA GLY A 34 5.30 25.56 3.17
C GLY A 34 6.64 24.83 3.38
N VAL A 35 6.61 23.56 3.73
CA VAL A 35 7.80 22.75 3.96
C VAL A 35 8.20 22.05 2.66
N GLU A 36 9.47 22.19 2.30
CA GLU A 36 10.01 21.53 1.10
C GLU A 36 10.11 20.01 1.30
N ILE A 37 9.63 19.25 0.30
CA ILE A 37 9.72 17.79 0.29
C ILE A 37 11.08 17.39 -0.30
N ARG A 38 11.93 16.78 0.51
CA ARG A 38 13.23 16.28 0.05
C ARG A 38 13.05 15.06 -0.87
N PRO A 39 13.93 14.83 -1.86
CA PRO A 39 13.81 13.72 -2.82
C PRO A 39 13.63 12.34 -2.16
N GLN A 40 14.36 12.05 -1.08
CA GLN A 40 14.24 10.77 -0.37
C GLN A 40 12.86 10.58 0.27
N ILE A 41 12.30 11.66 0.85
CA ILE A 41 10.95 11.64 1.44
C ILE A 41 9.90 11.53 0.33
N ALA A 42 10.10 12.21 -0.79
CA ALA A 42 9.22 12.08 -1.96
C ALA A 42 9.18 10.64 -2.47
N GLY A 43 10.34 9.97 -2.56
CA GLY A 43 10.42 8.56 -2.96
C GLY A 43 9.67 7.63 -2.00
N LEU A 44 9.80 7.84 -0.69
CA LEU A 44 9.06 7.05 0.32
C LEU A 44 7.55 7.26 0.24
N MET A 45 7.11 8.51 0.09
CA MET A 45 5.68 8.82 -0.06
C MET A 45 5.12 8.29 -1.39
N LEU A 46 5.90 8.35 -2.46
CA LEU A 46 5.56 7.74 -3.75
C LEU A 46 5.36 6.24 -3.60
N ALA A 47 6.31 5.54 -2.99
CA ALA A 47 6.22 4.10 -2.74
C ALA A 47 4.94 3.74 -1.97
N ALA A 48 4.59 4.50 -0.93
CA ALA A 48 3.38 4.30 -0.16
C ALA A 48 2.11 4.46 -1.02
N ILE A 49 2.02 5.50 -1.87
CA ILE A 49 0.88 5.71 -2.75
C ILE A 49 0.76 4.58 -3.76
N LEU A 50 1.85 4.19 -4.41
CA LEU A 50 1.85 3.11 -5.41
C LEU A 50 1.44 1.77 -4.79
N SER A 51 1.91 1.48 -3.59
CA SER A 51 1.57 0.27 -2.84
C SER A 51 0.08 0.24 -2.47
N ASP A 52 -0.42 1.29 -1.79
CA ASP A 52 -1.81 1.35 -1.32
C ASP A 52 -2.84 1.40 -2.45
N THR A 53 -2.46 1.99 -3.59
CA THR A 53 -3.32 2.10 -4.77
C THR A 53 -3.12 1.00 -5.80
N LEU A 54 -2.23 0.04 -5.56
CA LEU A 54 -1.86 -1.03 -6.51
C LEU A 54 -1.52 -0.46 -7.89
N MET A 55 -0.60 0.51 -7.94
CA MET A 55 -0.25 1.23 -9.17
C MET A 55 -1.51 1.83 -9.84
N PHE A 56 -2.31 2.57 -9.05
CA PHE A 56 -3.56 3.24 -9.45
C PHE A 56 -4.72 2.33 -9.89
N ARG A 57 -4.59 1.00 -9.68
CA ARG A 57 -5.62 -0.01 -10.06
C ARG A 57 -6.63 -0.27 -8.96
N SER A 58 -6.34 0.12 -7.72
CA SER A 58 -7.27 -0.07 -6.60
C SER A 58 -8.54 0.77 -6.80
N PRO A 59 -9.72 0.23 -6.47
CA PRO A 59 -10.97 1.00 -6.49
C PRO A 59 -10.98 2.15 -5.47
N THR A 60 -10.05 2.16 -4.52
CA THR A 60 -9.88 3.25 -3.54
C THR A 60 -8.99 4.38 -4.07
N CYS A 61 -8.29 4.18 -5.20
CA CYS A 61 -7.44 5.20 -5.80
C CYS A 61 -8.29 6.38 -6.29
N THR A 62 -7.80 7.58 -6.05
CA THR A 62 -8.45 8.81 -6.52
C THR A 62 -7.55 9.57 -7.50
N PRO A 63 -8.10 10.47 -8.32
CA PRO A 63 -7.30 11.35 -9.20
C PRO A 63 -6.27 12.19 -8.43
N LEU A 64 -6.55 12.47 -7.15
CA LEU A 64 -5.63 13.20 -6.28
C LEU A 64 -4.41 12.34 -5.92
N ASP A 65 -4.60 11.04 -5.67
CA ASP A 65 -3.50 10.11 -5.41
C ASP A 65 -2.57 10.03 -6.61
N GLU A 66 -3.11 9.85 -7.81
CA GLU A 66 -2.32 9.78 -9.03
C GLU A 66 -1.55 11.07 -9.31
N LYS A 67 -2.21 12.23 -9.21
CA LYS A 67 -1.57 13.55 -9.37
C LYS A 67 -0.44 13.73 -8.36
N THR A 68 -0.67 13.35 -7.11
CA THR A 68 0.32 13.46 -6.04
C THR A 68 1.51 12.54 -6.29
N ALA A 69 1.27 11.30 -6.70
CA ALA A 69 2.34 10.34 -7.01
C ALA A 69 3.24 10.84 -8.15
N ARG A 70 2.66 11.34 -9.25
CA ARG A 70 3.43 11.87 -10.40
C ARG A 70 4.28 13.08 -10.00
N ARG A 71 3.75 13.96 -9.15
CA ARG A 71 4.52 15.08 -8.59
C ARG A 71 5.67 14.60 -7.71
N LEU A 72 5.42 13.64 -6.82
CA LEU A 72 6.45 13.07 -5.95
C LEU A 72 7.55 12.37 -6.73
N ALA A 73 7.21 11.66 -7.81
CA ALA A 73 8.16 11.05 -8.73
C ALA A 73 9.10 12.11 -9.36
N THR A 74 8.54 13.24 -9.78
CA THR A 74 9.33 14.37 -10.31
C THR A 74 10.30 14.91 -9.26
N ILE A 75 9.87 15.06 -8.00
CA ILE A 75 10.73 15.53 -6.89
C ILE A 75 11.80 14.48 -6.57
N ALA A 76 11.45 13.21 -6.57
CA ALA A 76 12.38 12.10 -6.31
C ALA A 76 13.36 11.85 -7.47
N GLY A 77 13.07 12.34 -8.68
CA GLY A 77 13.89 12.13 -9.87
C GLY A 77 13.77 10.71 -10.43
N VAL A 78 12.59 10.07 -10.30
CA VAL A 78 12.35 8.70 -10.76
C VAL A 78 11.18 8.64 -11.75
N ASP A 79 11.20 7.63 -12.61
CA ASP A 79 10.02 7.25 -13.41
C ASP A 79 9.05 6.43 -12.58
N VAL A 80 7.74 6.70 -12.70
CA VAL A 80 6.71 6.07 -11.86
C VAL A 80 6.58 4.59 -12.16
N GLU A 81 6.57 4.24 -13.44
CA GLU A 81 6.35 2.88 -13.93
C GLU A 81 7.55 1.98 -13.60
N GLU A 82 8.76 2.47 -13.82
CA GLU A 82 10.00 1.77 -13.52
C GLU A 82 10.15 1.56 -12.00
N PHE A 83 9.97 2.62 -11.22
CA PHE A 83 10.03 2.56 -9.76
C PHE A 83 8.98 1.60 -9.16
N ALA A 84 7.74 1.63 -9.68
CA ALA A 84 6.70 0.70 -9.25
C ALA A 84 7.06 -0.75 -9.57
N SER A 85 7.58 -1.02 -10.78
CA SER A 85 7.99 -2.35 -11.20
C SER A 85 9.06 -2.93 -10.27
N GLU A 86 10.12 -2.18 -10.00
CA GLU A 86 11.20 -2.59 -9.10
C GLU A 86 10.70 -2.82 -7.67
N MET A 87 9.86 -1.91 -7.16
CA MET A 87 9.31 -2.00 -5.81
C MET A 87 8.45 -3.25 -5.64
N PHE A 88 7.53 -3.51 -6.57
CA PHE A 88 6.66 -4.69 -6.49
C PHE A 88 7.45 -5.98 -6.70
N GLU A 89 8.38 -6.01 -7.66
CA GLU A 89 9.24 -7.18 -7.87
C GLU A 89 10.05 -7.52 -6.62
N ALA A 90 10.60 -6.51 -5.94
CA ALA A 90 11.31 -6.71 -4.69
C ALA A 90 10.41 -7.25 -3.56
N GLY A 91 9.16 -6.76 -3.46
CA GLY A 91 8.18 -7.18 -2.45
C GLY A 91 7.57 -8.55 -2.69
N GLU A 92 7.47 -8.97 -3.97
CA GLU A 92 6.85 -10.25 -4.38
C GLU A 92 7.81 -11.44 -4.37
N LYS A 93 9.10 -11.25 -4.05
CA LYS A 93 10.08 -12.33 -3.98
C LYS A 93 9.69 -13.38 -2.94
N LEU A 94 9.55 -14.62 -3.41
CA LEU A 94 9.25 -15.79 -2.57
C LEU A 94 10.52 -16.55 -2.16
N ASP A 95 11.69 -16.09 -2.60
CA ASP A 95 12.96 -16.77 -2.38
C ASP A 95 13.23 -16.99 -0.89
N GLY A 96 13.42 -18.26 -0.52
CA GLY A 96 13.69 -18.66 0.84
C GLY A 96 12.47 -18.68 1.79
N LYS A 97 11.27 -18.36 1.32
CA LYS A 97 10.04 -18.45 2.12
C LYS A 97 9.44 -19.86 2.05
N THR A 98 8.98 -20.34 3.20
CA THR A 98 8.19 -21.57 3.27
C THR A 98 6.75 -21.33 2.84
N PRO A 99 5.99 -22.36 2.43
CA PRO A 99 4.56 -22.25 2.13
C PRO A 99 3.77 -21.64 3.30
N GLU A 100 4.11 -22.01 4.53
CA GLU A 100 3.46 -21.51 5.74
C GLU A 100 3.71 -20.01 5.93
N GLU A 101 4.95 -19.54 5.74
CA GLU A 101 5.29 -18.11 5.84
C GLU A 101 4.56 -17.28 4.80
N VAL A 102 4.43 -17.78 3.58
CA VAL A 102 3.68 -17.09 2.51
C VAL A 102 2.19 -17.06 2.83
N PHE A 103 1.62 -18.18 3.31
CA PHE A 103 0.21 -18.28 3.67
C PHE A 103 -0.15 -17.34 4.84
N LEU A 104 0.71 -17.24 5.85
CA LEU A 104 0.48 -16.43 7.06
C LEU A 104 0.80 -14.95 6.88
N GLN A 105 1.33 -14.52 5.76
CA GLN A 105 1.79 -13.15 5.52
C GLN A 105 0.67 -12.09 5.66
N ASP A 106 -0.54 -12.38 5.16
CA ASP A 106 -1.78 -11.60 5.41
C ASP A 106 -2.92 -12.58 5.69
N PHE A 107 -2.85 -13.22 6.86
CA PHE A 107 -3.84 -14.18 7.31
C PHE A 107 -4.74 -13.58 8.38
N LYS A 108 -6.05 -13.72 8.20
CA LYS A 108 -7.05 -13.23 9.14
C LYS A 108 -8.04 -14.32 9.50
N VAL A 109 -8.42 -14.36 10.76
CA VAL A 109 -9.46 -15.27 11.26
C VAL A 109 -10.79 -14.53 11.39
N PHE A 110 -11.84 -15.14 10.88
CA PHE A 110 -13.20 -14.64 10.92
C PHE A 110 -14.12 -15.61 11.62
N MET A 111 -15.19 -15.07 12.23
CA MET A 111 -16.28 -15.83 12.83
C MET A 111 -17.57 -15.55 12.06
N CYS A 112 -18.33 -16.60 11.79
CA CYS A 112 -19.67 -16.51 11.23
C CYS A 112 -20.57 -17.44 12.04
N GLY A 113 -21.28 -16.89 13.02
CA GLY A 113 -21.93 -17.68 14.06
C GLY A 113 -20.88 -18.50 14.83
N ASP A 114 -21.09 -19.81 14.93
CA ASP A 114 -20.15 -20.74 15.58
C ASP A 114 -19.02 -21.24 14.66
N LEU A 115 -19.07 -20.88 13.39
CA LEU A 115 -18.04 -21.28 12.41
C LEU A 115 -16.84 -20.35 12.44
N ARG A 116 -15.67 -20.92 12.68
CA ARG A 116 -14.38 -20.22 12.59
C ARG A 116 -13.66 -20.59 11.29
N PHE A 117 -13.26 -19.58 10.50
CA PHE A 117 -12.50 -19.79 9.27
C PHE A 117 -11.38 -18.77 9.11
N GLY A 118 -10.34 -19.15 8.38
CA GLY A 118 -9.21 -18.30 8.06
C GLY A 118 -9.22 -17.89 6.58
N VAL A 119 -8.79 -16.67 6.32
CA VAL A 119 -8.58 -16.15 4.97
C VAL A 119 -7.15 -15.65 4.87
N ALA A 120 -6.40 -16.18 3.91
CA ALA A 120 -5.10 -15.65 3.52
C ALA A 120 -5.25 -14.88 2.20
N GLN A 121 -4.55 -13.75 2.09
CA GLN A 121 -4.54 -12.95 0.87
C GLN A 121 -3.11 -12.72 0.42
N GLY A 122 -2.83 -13.00 -0.85
CA GLY A 122 -1.60 -12.61 -1.54
C GLY A 122 -1.93 -11.66 -2.70
N SER A 123 -1.17 -10.59 -2.84
CA SER A 123 -1.28 -9.65 -3.97
C SER A 123 -0.02 -9.75 -4.82
N TYR A 124 -0.18 -10.04 -6.09
CA TYR A 124 0.92 -10.18 -7.04
C TYR A 124 0.64 -9.34 -8.28
N MET A 125 1.63 -8.56 -8.71
CA MET A 125 1.50 -7.67 -9.87
C MET A 125 1.79 -8.38 -11.19
N THR A 126 2.51 -9.49 -11.15
CA THR A 126 2.86 -10.27 -12.33
C THR A 126 2.28 -11.67 -12.30
N HIS A 127 1.91 -12.18 -13.47
CA HIS A 127 1.42 -13.56 -13.63
C HIS A 127 2.46 -14.61 -13.20
N LYS A 128 3.75 -14.29 -13.39
CA LYS A 128 4.87 -15.16 -13.01
C LYS A 128 4.91 -15.36 -11.49
N HIS A 129 4.80 -14.30 -10.71
CA HIS A 129 4.82 -14.38 -9.24
C HIS A 129 3.55 -15.04 -8.69
N LEU A 130 2.39 -14.73 -9.29
CA LEU A 130 1.14 -15.42 -8.94
C LEU A 130 1.26 -16.94 -9.17
N GLN A 131 1.78 -17.37 -10.32
CA GLN A 131 1.97 -18.80 -10.62
C GLN A 131 2.98 -19.45 -9.67
N ALA A 132 4.06 -18.74 -9.31
CA ALA A 132 5.04 -19.25 -8.35
C ALA A 132 4.42 -19.44 -6.96
N ALA A 133 3.62 -18.48 -6.49
CA ALA A 133 2.91 -18.57 -5.22
C ALA A 133 1.87 -19.70 -5.24
N GLN A 134 1.13 -19.85 -6.33
CA GLN A 134 0.17 -20.94 -6.51
C GLN A 134 0.85 -22.31 -6.45
N ASN A 135 1.97 -22.49 -7.15
CA ASN A 135 2.72 -23.75 -7.15
C ASN A 135 3.34 -24.07 -5.77
N LEU A 136 3.63 -23.05 -4.97
CA LEU A 136 4.17 -23.21 -3.63
C LEU A 136 3.08 -23.60 -2.62
N LEU A 137 1.87 -23.05 -2.75
CA LEU A 137 0.78 -23.20 -1.77
C LEU A 137 -0.16 -24.37 -2.10
N LEU A 138 -0.28 -24.75 -3.37
CA LEU A 138 -1.16 -25.80 -3.85
C LEU A 138 -0.29 -26.93 -4.44
N PRO A 139 -0.06 -28.01 -3.71
CA PRO A 139 0.72 -29.16 -4.19
C PRO A 139 0.05 -29.92 -5.34
#